data_0d633930415d4733562563b1c652fee0
#
_entry.id   0d633930415d4733562563b1c652fee0
#
_cell.length_a   1.000
_cell.length_b   1.000
_cell.length_c   1.000
_cell.angle_alpha   90.00
_cell.angle_beta   90.00
_cell.angle_gamma   90.00
#
_symmetry.space_group_name_H-M   'P 1'
#
loop_
_entity.id
_entity.type
_entity.pdbx_description
1 polymer ?
#
loop_
_entity_poly.entity_id
_entity_poly.type
_entity_poly.pdbx_seq_one_letter_code
_entity_poly.pdbx_strand_id
1 'polypeptide(L)'
;MSIFITHGNRLIDFANPQNSDIHIDDIIHHLAMIPRFGGKLDRHYSVLDHSVYAAMIAKTFLKADDKTTFAVLMHDAQEAYLGDVPTPLKNLLPEYKLIEKEFERVIQNQFGIKMTAKMKELVKIADLLALKAEKQAFINTPPELEIHWGFLYGLYSVPVSPEDWCDDSRRQFKNAFNYYNKTLNLGLEEIK
;
A
#
# COMPACT_ATOMS: atom_id res chain seq x y z
N MET A 1 10.62 -22.06 -12.96
CA MET A 1 11.16 -20.75 -13.36
C MET A 1 10.44 -19.72 -12.47
N SER A 2 11.17 -18.92 -11.69
CA SER A 2 10.62 -17.96 -10.68
C SER A 2 10.61 -16.53 -11.19
N ILE A 3 10.71 -16.35 -12.51
CA ILE A 3 10.89 -15.05 -13.17
C ILE A 3 9.55 -14.53 -13.69
N PHE A 4 9.30 -13.24 -13.45
CA PHE A 4 8.19 -12.45 -13.97
C PHE A 4 8.72 -11.21 -14.70
N ILE A 5 8.07 -10.79 -15.78
CA ILE A 5 8.41 -9.58 -16.52
C ILE A 5 7.32 -8.53 -16.25
N THR A 6 7.72 -7.35 -15.81
CA THR A 6 6.81 -6.25 -15.48
C THR A 6 6.29 -5.54 -16.73
N HIS A 7 5.34 -4.60 -16.53
CA HIS A 7 4.87 -3.68 -17.58
C HIS A 7 6.03 -2.88 -18.22
N GLY A 8 7.00 -2.45 -17.43
CA GLY A 8 8.19 -1.74 -17.89
C GLY A 8 9.28 -2.64 -18.50
N ASN A 9 8.97 -3.91 -18.80
CA ASN A 9 9.92 -4.92 -19.30
C ASN A 9 11.11 -5.17 -18.36
N ARG A 10 10.89 -5.08 -17.05
CA ARG A 10 11.89 -5.36 -16.02
C ARG A 10 11.70 -6.77 -15.45
N LEU A 11 12.79 -7.34 -15.00
CA LEU A 11 12.84 -8.73 -14.57
C LEU A 11 12.70 -8.81 -13.05
N ILE A 12 11.73 -9.58 -12.58
CA ILE A 12 11.47 -9.86 -11.16
C ILE A 12 11.74 -11.33 -10.88
N ASP A 13 12.61 -11.62 -9.91
CA ASP A 13 12.91 -12.98 -9.46
C ASP A 13 12.24 -13.25 -8.11
N PHE A 14 11.16 -14.02 -8.11
CA PHE A 14 10.41 -14.35 -6.89
C PHE A 14 11.21 -15.23 -5.92
N ALA A 15 12.17 -16.00 -6.40
CA ALA A 15 13.01 -16.84 -5.56
C ALA A 15 14.17 -16.04 -4.93
N ASN A 16 14.61 -14.96 -5.61
CA ASN A 16 15.72 -14.13 -5.15
C ASN A 16 15.36 -12.65 -5.39
N PRO A 17 14.46 -12.05 -4.59
CA PRO A 17 13.98 -10.68 -4.80
C PRO A 17 15.09 -9.62 -4.89
N GLN A 18 16.23 -9.83 -4.24
CA GLN A 18 17.39 -8.92 -4.33
C GLN A 18 18.01 -8.85 -5.74
N ASN A 19 17.70 -9.80 -6.63
CA ASN A 19 18.13 -9.80 -8.03
C ASN A 19 17.07 -9.15 -8.96
N SER A 20 15.97 -8.66 -8.40
CA SER A 20 14.88 -8.06 -9.15
C SER A 20 15.19 -6.61 -9.52
N ASP A 21 14.79 -6.21 -10.72
CA ASP A 21 14.82 -4.82 -11.18
C ASP A 21 13.55 -4.09 -10.73
N ILE A 22 13.52 -3.70 -9.45
CA ILE A 22 12.39 -3.00 -8.84
C ILE A 22 12.40 -1.53 -9.25
N HIS A 23 11.29 -1.04 -9.79
CA HIS A 23 11.18 0.32 -10.26
C HIS A 23 9.85 0.97 -9.87
N ILE A 24 9.90 2.26 -9.52
CA ILE A 24 8.73 2.98 -9.03
C ILE A 24 7.60 3.09 -10.06
N ASP A 25 7.92 3.21 -11.34
CA ASP A 25 6.90 3.28 -12.40
C ASP A 25 6.10 1.97 -12.51
N ASP A 26 6.77 0.80 -12.34
CA ASP A 26 6.08 -0.48 -12.30
C ASP A 26 5.22 -0.62 -11.04
N ILE A 27 5.73 -0.17 -9.89
CA ILE A 27 4.95 -0.15 -8.64
C ILE A 27 3.67 0.66 -8.84
N ILE A 28 3.77 1.90 -9.33
CA ILE A 28 2.60 2.77 -9.56
C ILE A 28 1.65 2.13 -10.58
N HIS A 29 2.18 1.62 -11.68
CA HIS A 29 1.36 1.02 -12.74
C HIS A 29 0.60 -0.20 -12.21
N HIS A 30 1.31 -1.14 -11.58
CA HIS A 30 0.71 -2.39 -11.13
C HIS A 30 -0.27 -2.17 -9.98
N LEU A 31 0.08 -1.37 -8.95
CA LEU A 31 -0.82 -1.08 -7.84
C LEU A 31 -2.11 -0.40 -8.30
N ALA A 32 -2.04 0.45 -9.36
CA ALA A 32 -3.23 1.08 -9.92
C ALA A 32 -4.12 0.10 -10.70
N MET A 33 -3.61 -1.06 -11.09
CA MET A 33 -4.36 -2.10 -11.80
C MET A 33 -4.88 -3.21 -10.89
N ILE A 34 -4.33 -3.33 -9.67
CA ILE A 34 -4.73 -4.35 -8.69
C ILE A 34 -5.95 -3.84 -7.92
N PRO A 35 -7.13 -4.47 -8.08
CA PRO A 35 -8.32 -4.07 -7.34
C PRO A 35 -8.23 -4.53 -5.89
N ARG A 36 -8.57 -3.64 -4.94
CA ARG A 36 -8.75 -4.00 -3.54
C ARG A 36 -9.97 -4.91 -3.35
N PHE A 37 -10.02 -5.57 -2.20
CA PHE A 37 -11.10 -6.48 -1.80
C PHE A 37 -11.35 -7.63 -2.80
N GLY A 38 -10.31 -8.05 -3.54
CA GLY A 38 -10.42 -9.11 -4.54
C GLY A 38 -11.34 -8.73 -5.72
N GLY A 39 -11.52 -7.44 -6.01
CA GLY A 39 -12.32 -6.94 -7.12
C GLY A 39 -13.83 -7.05 -6.92
N LYS A 40 -14.32 -7.25 -5.68
CA LYS A 40 -15.76 -7.42 -5.42
C LYS A 40 -16.57 -6.12 -5.28
N LEU A 41 -15.91 -4.96 -5.43
CA LEU A 41 -16.61 -3.67 -5.39
C LEU A 41 -17.27 -3.37 -6.75
N ASP A 42 -18.37 -2.60 -6.75
CA ASP A 42 -19.09 -2.19 -7.95
C ASP A 42 -18.34 -1.12 -8.78
N ARG A 43 -17.17 -0.71 -8.29
CA ARG A 43 -16.26 0.24 -8.96
C ARG A 43 -14.82 -0.24 -8.84
N HIS A 44 -13.96 0.23 -9.73
CA HIS A 44 -12.53 0.03 -9.57
C HIS A 44 -12.04 0.92 -8.42
N TYR A 45 -11.46 0.30 -7.40
CA TYR A 45 -10.73 0.92 -6.30
C TYR A 45 -9.46 0.10 -6.08
N SER A 46 -8.32 0.71 -6.32
CA SER A 46 -7.04 0.00 -6.42
C SER A 46 -6.24 0.04 -5.11
N VAL A 47 -5.20 -0.80 -5.05
CA VAL A 47 -4.19 -0.73 -3.99
C VAL A 47 -3.46 0.62 -4.00
N LEU A 48 -3.30 1.24 -5.19
CA LEU A 48 -2.72 2.59 -5.27
C LEU A 48 -3.62 3.64 -4.62
N ASP A 49 -4.96 3.57 -4.84
CA ASP A 49 -5.93 4.45 -4.18
C ASP A 49 -5.82 4.36 -2.66
N HIS A 50 -5.77 3.12 -2.16
CA HIS A 50 -5.57 2.85 -0.73
C HIS A 50 -4.27 3.45 -0.20
N SER A 51 -3.14 3.23 -0.89
CA SER A 51 -1.83 3.72 -0.46
C SER A 51 -1.78 5.24 -0.33
N VAL A 52 -2.37 5.95 -1.30
CA VAL A 52 -2.48 7.43 -1.30
C VAL A 52 -3.40 7.89 -0.16
N TYR A 53 -4.53 7.21 0.02
CA TYR A 53 -5.48 7.54 1.06
C TYR A 53 -4.91 7.30 2.47
N ALA A 54 -4.24 6.16 2.68
CA ALA A 54 -3.55 5.86 3.95
C ALA A 54 -2.45 6.89 4.26
N ALA A 55 -1.68 7.32 3.26
CA ALA A 55 -0.65 8.36 3.42
C ALA A 55 -1.27 9.72 3.80
N MET A 56 -2.41 10.08 3.21
CA MET A 56 -3.16 11.27 3.61
C MET A 56 -3.61 11.18 5.08
N ILE A 57 -4.14 10.04 5.50
CA ILE A 57 -4.53 9.81 6.89
C ILE A 57 -3.32 9.97 7.82
N ALA A 58 -2.19 9.34 7.50
CA ALA A 58 -0.98 9.45 8.29
C ALA A 58 -0.53 10.91 8.45
N LYS A 59 -0.49 11.67 7.35
CA LYS A 59 -0.05 13.07 7.36
C LYS A 59 -1.03 14.00 8.07
N THR A 60 -2.32 13.88 7.74
CA THR A 60 -3.33 14.87 8.14
C THR A 60 -3.91 14.59 9.52
N PHE A 61 -4.21 13.33 9.83
CA PHE A 61 -4.90 12.96 11.08
C PHE A 61 -3.96 12.44 12.15
N LEU A 62 -2.98 11.59 11.77
CA LEU A 62 -2.01 11.06 12.74
C LEU A 62 -0.82 11.99 12.96
N LYS A 63 -0.70 13.10 12.18
CA LYS A 63 0.42 14.06 12.25
C LYS A 63 1.78 13.40 12.15
N ALA A 64 1.86 12.32 11.35
CA ALA A 64 3.10 11.62 11.11
C ALA A 64 4.14 12.52 10.43
N ASP A 65 5.41 12.30 10.75
CA ASP A 65 6.50 12.97 10.06
C ASP A 65 6.64 12.47 8.60
N ASP A 66 7.46 13.15 7.81
CA ASP A 66 7.62 12.85 6.39
C ASP A 66 8.17 11.43 6.15
N LYS A 67 9.09 10.95 6.99
CA LYS A 67 9.64 9.58 6.89
C LYS A 67 8.56 8.53 7.12
N THR A 68 7.74 8.74 8.13
CA THR A 68 6.63 7.84 8.46
C THR A 68 5.56 7.89 7.38
N THR A 69 5.21 9.08 6.89
CA THR A 69 4.20 9.23 5.83
C THR A 69 4.67 8.61 4.52
N PHE A 70 5.96 8.74 4.17
CA PHE A 70 6.54 8.03 3.02
C PHE A 70 6.50 6.51 3.20
N ALA A 71 6.79 6.01 4.40
CA ALA A 71 6.67 4.60 4.69
C ALA A 71 5.22 4.09 4.55
N VAL A 72 4.21 4.91 4.94
CA VAL A 72 2.79 4.60 4.71
C VAL A 72 2.45 4.60 3.22
N LEU A 73 2.94 5.57 2.45
CA LEU A 73 2.72 5.62 1.00
C LEU A 73 3.21 4.34 0.29
N MET A 74 4.31 3.77 0.79
CA MET A 74 5.00 2.63 0.19
C MET A 74 4.69 1.28 0.88
N HIS A 75 3.76 1.23 1.84
CA HIS A 75 3.60 0.06 2.72
C HIS A 75 3.14 -1.21 2.00
N ASP A 76 2.37 -1.07 0.92
CA ASP A 76 1.87 -2.16 0.08
C ASP A 76 2.62 -2.26 -1.27
N ALA A 77 3.79 -1.62 -1.41
CA ALA A 77 4.52 -1.60 -2.67
C ALA A 77 4.92 -3.00 -3.19
N GLN A 78 5.10 -3.99 -2.31
CA GLN A 78 5.37 -5.38 -2.67
C GLN A 78 4.18 -6.03 -3.39
N GLU A 79 2.96 -5.57 -3.15
CA GLU A 79 1.76 -6.09 -3.82
C GLU A 79 1.75 -5.80 -5.32
N ALA A 80 2.52 -4.80 -5.78
CA ALA A 80 2.76 -4.57 -7.21
C ALA A 80 3.28 -5.82 -7.95
N TYR A 81 3.96 -6.71 -7.24
CA TYR A 81 4.55 -7.92 -7.78
C TYR A 81 3.85 -9.21 -7.30
N LEU A 82 3.27 -9.18 -6.12
CA LEU A 82 2.68 -10.36 -5.44
C LEU A 82 1.15 -10.40 -5.49
N GLY A 83 0.51 -9.25 -5.82
CA GLY A 83 -0.94 -9.08 -5.77
C GLY A 83 -1.46 -8.82 -4.35
N ASP A 84 -2.68 -8.25 -4.27
CA ASP A 84 -3.41 -8.05 -3.00
C ASP A 84 -4.08 -9.36 -2.58
N VAL A 85 -3.39 -10.14 -1.76
CA VAL A 85 -3.94 -11.37 -1.18
C VAL A 85 -4.67 -11.06 0.12
N PRO A 86 -5.98 -11.38 0.25
CA PRO A 86 -6.74 -11.10 1.47
C PRO A 86 -6.09 -11.72 2.72
N THR A 87 -6.02 -10.96 3.80
CA THR A 87 -5.37 -11.38 5.07
C THR A 87 -5.82 -12.77 5.56
N PRO A 88 -7.11 -13.17 5.52
CA PRO A 88 -7.51 -14.52 5.92
C PRO A 88 -6.85 -15.62 5.08
N LEU A 89 -6.72 -15.41 3.75
CA LEU A 89 -6.02 -16.35 2.87
C LEU A 89 -4.51 -16.32 3.10
N LYS A 90 -3.93 -15.13 3.23
CA LYS A 90 -2.51 -14.92 3.54
C LYS A 90 -2.07 -15.67 4.82
N ASN A 91 -2.99 -15.81 5.80
CA ASN A 91 -2.72 -16.55 7.04
C ASN A 91 -2.60 -18.07 6.85
N LEU A 92 -3.10 -18.61 5.75
CA LEU A 92 -3.00 -20.03 5.39
C LEU A 92 -1.79 -20.34 4.50
N LEU A 93 -1.02 -19.32 4.08
CA LEU A 93 0.07 -19.41 3.12
C LEU A 93 1.39 -18.94 3.74
N PRO A 94 2.04 -19.77 4.60
CA PRO A 94 3.26 -19.36 5.30
C PRO A 94 4.42 -19.05 4.34
N GLU A 95 4.58 -19.80 3.25
CA GLU A 95 5.63 -19.55 2.25
C GLU A 95 5.42 -18.23 1.52
N TYR A 96 4.17 -17.87 1.22
CA TYR A 96 3.84 -16.56 0.64
C TYR A 96 4.29 -15.41 1.56
N LYS A 97 4.04 -15.51 2.86
CA LYS A 97 4.47 -14.50 3.85
C LYS A 97 6.00 -14.32 3.90
N LEU A 98 6.76 -15.39 3.69
CA LEU A 98 8.22 -15.30 3.63
C LEU A 98 8.66 -14.53 2.38
N ILE A 99 8.08 -14.81 1.22
CA ILE A 99 8.35 -14.11 -0.03
C ILE A 99 7.94 -12.63 0.10
N GLU A 100 6.74 -12.35 0.60
CA GLU A 100 6.22 -11.01 0.81
C GLU A 100 7.15 -10.17 1.69
N LYS A 101 7.59 -10.73 2.82
CA LYS A 101 8.52 -10.06 3.73
C LYS A 101 9.88 -9.76 3.09
N GLU A 102 10.35 -10.65 2.23
CA GLU A 102 11.62 -10.43 1.52
C GLU A 102 11.48 -9.34 0.46
N PHE A 103 10.38 -9.29 -0.30
CA PHE A 103 10.07 -8.20 -1.21
C PHE A 103 9.95 -6.86 -0.46
N GLU A 104 9.20 -6.83 0.64
CA GLU A 104 9.09 -5.65 1.50
C GLU A 104 10.49 -5.14 1.90
N ARG A 105 11.37 -6.03 2.36
CA ARG A 105 12.73 -5.68 2.75
C ARG A 105 13.55 -5.11 1.60
N VAL A 106 13.49 -5.72 0.42
CA VAL A 106 14.23 -5.26 -0.77
C VAL A 106 13.73 -3.88 -1.21
N ILE A 107 12.41 -3.68 -1.26
CA ILE A 107 11.79 -2.39 -1.61
C ILE A 107 12.17 -1.32 -0.58
N GLN A 108 12.06 -1.60 0.72
CA GLN A 108 12.45 -0.67 1.77
C GLN A 108 13.91 -0.23 1.64
N ASN A 109 14.82 -1.16 1.36
CA ASN A 109 16.23 -0.86 1.16
C ASN A 109 16.44 0.04 -0.08
N GLN A 110 15.81 -0.29 -1.20
CA GLN A 110 15.95 0.45 -2.45
C GLN A 110 15.44 1.89 -2.33
N PHE A 111 14.32 2.09 -1.63
CA PHE A 111 13.72 3.41 -1.45
C PHE A 111 14.16 4.12 -0.15
N GLY A 112 15.18 3.61 0.54
CA GLY A 112 15.77 4.26 1.71
C GLY A 112 14.85 4.29 2.94
N ILE A 113 13.87 3.40 3.02
CA ILE A 113 12.90 3.32 4.11
C ILE A 113 13.49 2.52 5.28
N LYS A 114 13.80 3.20 6.38
CA LYS A 114 14.34 2.58 7.60
C LYS A 114 13.26 2.51 8.67
N MET A 115 12.56 1.38 8.73
CA MET A 115 11.43 1.17 9.62
C MET A 115 11.83 1.08 11.09
N THR A 116 11.37 2.01 11.91
CA THR A 116 11.43 1.92 13.37
C THR A 116 10.18 1.24 13.95
N ALA A 117 10.22 0.81 15.21
CA ALA A 117 9.04 0.22 15.87
C ALA A 117 7.85 1.19 15.88
N LYS A 118 8.09 2.49 16.16
CA LYS A 118 7.05 3.53 16.13
C LYS A 118 6.47 3.74 14.72
N MET A 119 7.30 3.71 13.68
CA MET A 119 6.83 3.82 12.30
C MET A 119 5.93 2.62 11.93
N LYS A 120 6.33 1.41 12.29
CA LYS A 120 5.51 0.20 12.05
C LYS A 120 4.12 0.31 12.68
N GLU A 121 4.05 0.81 13.91
CA GLU A 121 2.80 1.05 14.61
C GLU A 121 1.93 2.08 13.85
N LEU A 122 2.50 3.23 13.47
CA LEU A 122 1.77 4.27 12.76
C LEU A 122 1.33 3.83 11.35
N VAL A 123 2.17 3.07 10.63
CA VAL A 123 1.79 2.45 9.34
C VAL A 123 0.58 1.55 9.55
N LYS A 124 0.61 0.67 10.56
CA LYS A 124 -0.51 -0.23 10.84
C LYS A 124 -1.79 0.52 11.23
N ILE A 125 -1.67 1.59 12.02
CA ILE A 125 -2.83 2.42 12.39
C ILE A 125 -3.41 3.11 11.15
N ALA A 126 -2.57 3.71 10.29
CA ALA A 126 -3.02 4.37 9.06
C ALA A 126 -3.74 3.41 8.11
N ASP A 127 -3.18 2.22 7.88
CA ASP A 127 -3.78 1.14 7.10
C ASP A 127 -5.16 0.74 7.64
N LEU A 128 -5.28 0.49 8.95
CA LEU A 128 -6.55 0.10 9.58
C LEU A 128 -7.60 1.23 9.53
N LEU A 129 -7.20 2.50 9.67
CA LEU A 129 -8.11 3.63 9.54
C LEU A 129 -8.60 3.78 8.09
N ALA A 130 -7.71 3.58 7.11
CA ALA A 130 -8.08 3.55 5.71
C ALA A 130 -9.06 2.41 5.42
N LEU A 131 -8.75 1.19 5.85
CA LEU A 131 -9.63 0.02 5.71
C LEU A 131 -11.00 0.25 6.33
N LYS A 132 -11.07 0.90 7.51
CA LYS A 132 -12.35 1.24 8.16
C LYS A 132 -13.18 2.18 7.30
N ALA A 133 -12.57 3.25 6.79
CA ALA A 133 -13.26 4.23 5.94
C ALA A 133 -13.70 3.60 4.60
N GLU A 134 -12.84 2.80 3.98
CA GLU A 134 -13.15 2.04 2.76
C GLU A 134 -14.33 1.07 2.97
N LYS A 135 -14.31 0.33 4.09
CA LYS A 135 -15.44 -0.53 4.47
C LYS A 135 -16.73 0.26 4.60
N GLN A 136 -16.69 1.41 5.23
CA GLN A 136 -17.87 2.27 5.42
C GLN A 136 -18.38 2.87 4.10
N ALA A 137 -17.46 3.24 3.19
CA ALA A 137 -17.82 3.86 1.91
C ALA A 137 -18.31 2.84 0.86
N PHE A 138 -17.70 1.64 0.81
CA PHE A 138 -17.84 0.75 -0.34
C PHE A 138 -18.49 -0.59 -0.04
N ILE A 139 -18.54 -1.02 1.23
CA ILE A 139 -18.99 -2.37 1.57
C ILE A 139 -20.25 -2.31 2.42
N ASN A 140 -21.38 -2.62 1.79
CA ASN A 140 -22.61 -2.85 2.51
C ASN A 140 -22.60 -4.28 3.08
N THR A 141 -22.37 -4.39 4.40
CA THR A 141 -22.29 -5.67 5.09
C THR A 141 -23.65 -5.97 5.75
N PRO A 142 -24.27 -7.14 5.51
CA PRO A 142 -25.44 -7.56 6.27
C PRO A 142 -25.16 -7.61 7.78
N PRO A 143 -26.14 -7.26 8.63
CA PRO A 143 -25.92 -7.15 10.08
C PRO A 143 -25.30 -8.41 10.72
N GLU A 144 -25.66 -9.59 10.26
CA GLU A 144 -25.15 -10.88 10.75
C GLU A 144 -23.67 -11.11 10.42
N LEU A 145 -23.11 -10.42 9.42
CA LEU A 145 -21.71 -10.50 9.02
C LEU A 145 -20.86 -9.37 9.58
N GLU A 146 -21.47 -8.35 10.19
CA GLU A 146 -20.74 -7.20 10.76
C GLU A 146 -19.74 -7.62 11.86
N ILE A 147 -19.98 -8.71 12.56
CA ILE A 147 -19.07 -9.23 13.59
C ILE A 147 -17.67 -9.52 13.04
N HIS A 148 -17.56 -9.88 11.76
CA HIS A 148 -16.28 -10.16 11.11
C HIS A 148 -15.42 -8.90 10.89
N TRP A 149 -16.01 -7.70 11.02
CA TRP A 149 -15.33 -6.41 11.00
C TRP A 149 -15.05 -5.85 12.41
N GLY A 150 -15.33 -6.63 13.45
CA GLY A 150 -15.21 -6.22 14.86
C GLY A 150 -13.83 -5.69 15.26
N PHE A 151 -12.77 -6.12 14.57
CA PHE A 151 -11.40 -5.63 14.79
C PHE A 151 -11.22 -4.15 14.42
N LEU A 152 -12.15 -3.54 13.66
CA LEU A 152 -12.18 -2.11 13.35
C LEU A 152 -12.97 -1.29 14.38
N TYR A 153 -13.68 -1.96 15.31
CA TYR A 153 -14.44 -1.25 16.34
C TYR A 153 -13.48 -0.56 17.32
N GLY A 154 -13.85 0.63 17.74
CA GLY A 154 -13.01 1.46 18.60
C GLY A 154 -11.95 2.30 17.89
N LEU A 155 -11.68 2.06 16.60
CA LEU A 155 -10.86 2.98 15.82
C LEU A 155 -11.62 4.29 15.53
N TYR A 156 -10.89 5.39 15.45
CA TYR A 156 -11.46 6.67 15.03
C TYR A 156 -12.03 6.57 13.60
N SER A 157 -13.07 7.37 13.33
CA SER A 157 -13.56 7.53 11.96
C SER A 157 -12.84 8.69 11.28
N VAL A 158 -12.38 8.46 10.07
CA VAL A 158 -11.77 9.50 9.23
C VAL A 158 -12.89 10.31 8.61
N PRO A 159 -12.90 11.66 8.71
CA PRO A 159 -14.00 12.50 8.24
C PRO A 159 -13.98 12.76 6.72
N VAL A 160 -13.00 12.20 6.00
CA VAL A 160 -12.87 12.32 4.54
C VAL A 160 -13.14 10.96 3.93
N SER A 161 -14.06 10.90 2.97
CA SER A 161 -14.34 9.67 2.23
C SER A 161 -13.17 9.34 1.29
N PRO A 162 -12.82 8.05 1.12
CA PRO A 162 -11.89 7.65 0.06
C PRO A 162 -12.39 8.01 -1.34
N GLU A 163 -13.70 8.10 -1.57
CA GLU A 163 -14.28 8.54 -2.85
C GLU A 163 -13.95 10.00 -3.18
N ASP A 164 -13.98 10.86 -2.16
CA ASP A 164 -13.70 12.29 -2.33
C ASP A 164 -12.20 12.57 -2.48
N TRP A 165 -11.34 11.63 -2.01
CA TRP A 165 -9.89 11.82 -2.00
C TRP A 165 -9.20 11.21 -3.21
N CYS A 166 -9.62 10.04 -3.67
CA CYS A 166 -8.91 9.26 -4.71
C CYS A 166 -9.40 9.60 -6.12
N ASP A 167 -9.28 10.87 -6.51
CA ASP A 167 -9.72 11.38 -7.80
C ASP A 167 -8.73 11.05 -8.93
N ASP A 168 -7.41 11.17 -8.65
CA ASP A 168 -6.31 10.84 -9.56
C ASP A 168 -5.12 10.29 -8.77
N SER A 169 -5.22 9.06 -8.32
CA SER A 169 -4.25 8.44 -7.42
C SER A 169 -2.86 8.27 -8.05
N ARG A 170 -2.77 8.08 -9.37
CA ARG A 170 -1.48 8.03 -10.05
C ARG A 170 -0.72 9.35 -9.92
N ARG A 171 -1.38 10.46 -10.17
CA ARG A 171 -0.80 11.80 -10.03
C ARG A 171 -0.51 12.12 -8.57
N GLN A 172 -1.44 11.80 -7.67
CA GLN A 172 -1.25 12.03 -6.24
C GLN A 172 -0.05 11.24 -5.70
N PHE A 173 0.09 9.97 -6.07
CA PHE A 173 1.23 9.15 -5.68
C PHE A 173 2.56 9.71 -6.21
N LYS A 174 2.63 10.03 -7.51
CA LYS A 174 3.81 10.63 -8.13
C LYS A 174 4.24 11.92 -7.42
N ASN A 175 3.30 12.81 -7.19
CA ASN A 175 3.55 14.08 -6.49
C ASN A 175 4.06 13.85 -5.06
N ALA A 176 3.43 12.94 -4.31
CA ALA A 176 3.85 12.61 -2.96
C ALA A 176 5.24 11.95 -2.95
N PHE A 177 5.49 11.01 -3.86
CA PHE A 177 6.80 10.36 -3.98
C PHE A 177 7.91 11.38 -4.27
N ASN A 178 7.74 12.24 -5.28
CA ASN A 178 8.72 13.26 -5.65
C ASN A 178 8.93 14.28 -4.49
N TYR A 179 7.87 14.66 -3.78
CA TYR A 179 7.96 15.50 -2.60
C TYR A 179 8.84 14.85 -1.51
N TYR A 180 8.58 13.59 -1.17
CA TYR A 180 9.35 12.89 -0.13
C TYR A 180 10.77 12.58 -0.59
N ASN A 181 10.99 12.22 -1.85
CA ASN A 181 12.32 12.04 -2.42
C ASN A 181 13.19 13.28 -2.21
N LYS A 182 12.66 14.46 -2.55
CA LYS A 182 13.34 15.74 -2.36
C LYS A 182 13.52 16.10 -0.87
N THR A 183 12.47 16.03 -0.08
CA THR A 183 12.47 16.46 1.33
C THR A 183 13.36 15.59 2.22
N LEU A 184 13.42 14.29 1.92
CA LEU A 184 14.20 13.32 2.68
C LEU A 184 15.61 13.10 2.09
N ASN A 185 15.94 13.77 0.96
CA ASN A 185 17.20 13.63 0.23
C ASN A 185 17.52 12.15 -0.09
N LEU A 186 16.57 11.42 -0.66
CA LEU A 186 16.72 9.99 -0.94
C LEU A 186 17.61 9.71 -2.15
N GLY A 187 17.80 10.69 -3.04
CA GLY A 187 18.63 10.55 -4.25
C GLY A 187 18.04 9.62 -5.31
N LEU A 188 16.70 9.44 -5.29
CA LEU A 188 15.98 8.63 -6.27
C LEU A 188 15.68 9.44 -7.54
N GLU A 189 15.42 8.75 -8.66
CA GLU A 189 14.94 9.43 -9.86
C GLU A 189 13.54 10.03 -9.63
N GLU A 190 13.34 11.26 -10.16
CA GLU A 190 12.01 11.88 -10.14
C GLU A 190 11.09 11.21 -11.17
N ILE A 191 9.85 11.00 -10.78
CA ILE A 191 8.82 10.42 -11.65
C ILE A 191 8.22 11.55 -12.51
N LYS A 192 8.23 11.37 -13.81
CA LYS A 192 7.67 12.31 -14.79
C LYS A 192 6.16 12.16 -14.97
#